data_860ed06d508505e977c08da327ed475f
#
_entry.id   860ed06d508505e977c08da327ed475f
#
_cell.length_a   1.000
_cell.length_b   1.000
_cell.length_c   1.000
_cell.angle_alpha   90.00
_cell.angle_beta   90.00
_cell.angle_gamma   90.00
#
_symmetry.space_group_name_H-M   'P 1'
#
loop_
_entity.id
_entity.type
_entity.pdbx_description
1 polymer ?
#
loop_
_entity_poly.entity_id
_entity_poly.type
_entity_poly.pdbx_seq_one_letter_code
_entity_poly.pdbx_strand_id
1 'polypeptide(L)'
;MKANQRVVKSIPDKSGNAYTKTGAGGKARMQAAANYMDEREHTQLYKLENGGLRETDRYETAARIEDTDTKYQQHLTFTTKLDSAVTHVNEREAAEHVARSIQERRPDAEIYAVAVHSDGKGDEKGVHVHAIVGTKTTLRRDDLTHFREEAYKLEQRLERDNVRELSAPEKEWVRERQAERQAEQTRKTHRERRQEFER
;
A
#
# COMPACT_ATOMS: atom_id res chain seq x y z
N MET A 1 12.38 18.93 -9.69
CA MET A 1 11.12 18.54 -9.05
C MET A 1 11.37 17.29 -8.21
N LYS A 2 11.40 17.40 -6.87
CA LYS A 2 11.38 16.20 -6.02
C LYS A 2 9.98 15.62 -6.13
N ALA A 3 9.85 14.49 -6.81
CA ALA A 3 8.60 13.74 -6.83
C ALA A 3 8.15 13.53 -5.39
N ASN A 4 6.94 13.96 -5.07
CA ASN A 4 6.30 13.72 -3.79
C ASN A 4 6.39 12.22 -3.50
N GLN A 5 7.19 11.85 -2.53
CA GLN A 5 7.47 10.46 -2.19
C GLN A 5 6.21 9.80 -1.67
N ARG A 6 5.57 9.03 -2.51
CA ARG A 6 4.62 8.02 -2.07
C ARG A 6 5.42 6.91 -1.43
N VAL A 7 5.08 6.60 -0.21
CA VAL A 7 5.93 5.73 0.60
C VAL A 7 5.49 4.29 0.37
N VAL A 8 6.26 3.55 -0.42
CA VAL A 8 6.26 2.09 -0.28
C VAL A 8 7.23 1.78 0.84
N LYS A 9 6.72 1.45 2.01
CA LYS A 9 7.53 0.92 3.10
C LYS A 9 7.70 -0.58 2.86
N SER A 10 8.92 -1.02 2.70
CA SER A 10 9.29 -2.42 2.80
C SER A 10 9.92 -2.64 4.17
N ILE A 11 9.37 -3.55 4.94
CA ILE A 11 10.01 -4.05 6.15
C ILE A 11 10.55 -5.43 5.79
N PRO A 12 11.80 -5.52 5.31
CA PRO A 12 12.39 -6.80 4.96
C PRO A 12 12.66 -7.58 6.22
N ASP A 13 12.22 -8.83 6.23
CA ASP A 13 12.65 -9.76 7.25
C ASP A 13 13.14 -11.05 6.57
N LYS A 14 14.26 -11.57 7.05
CA LYS A 14 14.78 -12.84 6.57
C LYS A 14 13.86 -13.93 7.08
N SER A 15 13.44 -14.82 6.19
CA SER A 15 12.64 -15.97 6.56
C SER A 15 13.38 -16.88 7.51
N GLY A 16 12.63 -17.67 8.17
CA GLY A 16 13.09 -18.64 9.12
C GLY A 16 12.89 -18.15 10.54
N ASN A 17 13.22 -19.01 11.47
CA ASN A 17 13.12 -18.76 12.91
C ASN A 17 14.19 -17.77 13.43
N ALA A 18 14.73 -16.92 12.55
CA ALA A 18 15.68 -15.90 12.95
C ALA A 18 14.96 -14.85 13.78
N TYR A 19 15.14 -14.88 15.07
CA TYR A 19 14.66 -13.86 15.97
C TYR A 19 15.39 -12.53 15.69
N THR A 20 14.62 -11.48 15.49
CA THR A 20 15.15 -10.12 15.51
C THR A 20 15.49 -9.70 16.94
N LYS A 21 16.06 -8.51 17.14
CA LYS A 21 16.31 -7.95 18.48
C LYS A 21 15.05 -7.87 19.36
N THR A 22 13.87 -7.93 18.78
CA THR A 22 12.57 -7.95 19.46
C THR A 22 12.04 -9.36 19.74
N GLY A 23 12.79 -10.40 19.38
CA GLY A 23 12.41 -11.78 19.64
C GLY A 23 11.45 -12.42 18.64
N ALA A 24 10.97 -11.68 17.62
CA ALA A 24 10.08 -12.21 16.59
C ALA A 24 10.82 -12.48 15.28
N GLY A 25 10.69 -13.70 14.74
CA GLY A 25 11.18 -14.06 13.40
C GLY A 25 10.33 -13.46 12.28
N GLY A 26 10.82 -13.56 11.02
CA GLY A 26 10.15 -13.02 9.85
C GLY A 26 8.72 -13.51 9.66
N LYS A 27 8.51 -14.81 9.74
CA LYS A 27 7.18 -15.42 9.63
C LYS A 27 6.23 -14.91 10.73
N ALA A 28 6.69 -14.84 11.98
CA ALA A 28 5.88 -14.35 13.10
C ALA A 28 5.46 -12.88 12.91
N ARG A 29 6.33 -12.04 12.35
CA ARG A 29 5.98 -10.65 12.03
C ARG A 29 4.95 -10.54 10.92
N MET A 30 5.05 -11.39 9.90
CA MET A 30 4.07 -11.40 8.82
C MET A 30 2.72 -11.91 9.30
N GLN A 31 2.70 -12.90 10.18
CA GLN A 31 1.48 -13.35 10.86
C GLN A 31 0.87 -12.23 11.71
N ALA A 32 1.69 -11.51 12.47
CA ALA A 32 1.20 -10.34 13.22
C ALA A 32 0.67 -9.22 12.30
N ALA A 33 1.30 -8.99 11.14
CA ALA A 33 0.80 -8.06 10.15
C ALA A 33 -0.53 -8.53 9.54
N ALA A 34 -0.70 -9.83 9.28
CA ALA A 34 -1.97 -10.39 8.81
C ALA A 34 -3.09 -10.20 9.84
N ASN A 35 -2.81 -10.45 11.11
CA ASN A 35 -3.76 -10.20 12.20
C ASN A 35 -4.15 -8.73 12.26
N TYR A 36 -3.17 -7.80 12.21
CA TYR A 36 -3.44 -6.37 12.19
C TYR A 36 -4.31 -5.94 11.01
N MET A 37 -4.09 -6.53 9.82
CA MET A 37 -4.90 -6.22 8.64
C MET A 37 -6.34 -6.73 8.78
N ASP A 38 -6.53 -7.91 9.37
CA ASP A 38 -7.83 -8.58 9.55
C ASP A 38 -8.65 -7.99 10.72
N GLU A 39 -7.99 -7.46 11.75
CA GLU A 39 -8.66 -6.89 12.93
C GLU A 39 -9.31 -5.52 12.69
N ARG A 40 -9.02 -4.87 11.56
CA ARG A 40 -9.68 -3.62 11.21
C ARG A 40 -11.10 -3.86 10.71
N GLU A 41 -12.04 -3.10 11.26
CA GLU A 41 -13.44 -3.14 10.85
C GLU A 41 -13.57 -2.99 9.32
N HIS A 42 -14.37 -3.86 8.72
CA HIS A 42 -14.69 -3.86 7.29
C HIS A 42 -13.52 -4.12 6.34
N THR A 43 -12.38 -4.61 6.82
CA THR A 43 -11.27 -4.97 5.94
C THR A 43 -11.38 -6.41 5.47
N GLN A 44 -11.41 -6.62 4.15
CA GLN A 44 -11.35 -7.95 3.55
C GLN A 44 -9.91 -8.27 3.15
N LEU A 45 -9.42 -9.44 3.54
CA LEU A 45 -8.15 -9.96 3.05
C LEU A 45 -8.36 -10.70 1.72
N TYR A 46 -7.44 -10.48 0.79
CA TYR A 46 -7.38 -11.17 -0.49
C TYR A 46 -6.05 -11.87 -0.68
N LYS A 47 -6.06 -13.04 -1.27
CA LYS A 47 -4.87 -13.76 -1.76
C LYS A 47 -4.85 -13.81 -3.27
N LEU A 48 -3.68 -13.88 -3.88
CA LEU A 48 -3.56 -14.15 -5.32
C LEU A 48 -3.47 -15.68 -5.54
N GLU A 49 -4.38 -16.21 -6.31
CA GLU A 49 -4.44 -17.63 -6.64
C GLU A 49 -4.89 -17.84 -8.09
N ASN A 50 -4.14 -18.60 -8.86
CA ASN A 50 -4.42 -18.88 -10.29
C ASN A 50 -4.64 -17.59 -11.13
N GLY A 51 -3.88 -16.53 -10.83
CA GLY A 51 -3.95 -15.26 -11.55
C GLY A 51 -5.14 -14.36 -11.20
N GLY A 52 -5.95 -14.74 -10.20
CA GLY A 52 -7.08 -13.95 -9.71
C GLY A 52 -7.05 -13.77 -8.20
N LEU A 53 -7.73 -12.72 -7.72
CA LEU A 53 -7.91 -12.51 -6.28
C LEU A 53 -9.05 -13.38 -5.74
N ARG A 54 -8.79 -14.03 -4.61
CA ARG A 54 -9.78 -14.71 -3.78
C ARG A 54 -9.74 -14.14 -2.37
N GLU A 55 -10.89 -14.14 -1.73
CA GLU A 55 -10.98 -13.82 -0.31
C GLU A 55 -10.21 -14.85 0.52
N THR A 56 -9.62 -14.40 1.59
CA THR A 56 -8.87 -15.19 2.55
C THR A 56 -9.06 -14.59 3.95
N ASP A 57 -8.54 -15.25 4.95
CA ASP A 57 -8.53 -14.79 6.33
C ASP A 57 -7.13 -14.87 6.95
N ARG A 58 -7.01 -14.38 8.17
CA ARG A 58 -5.73 -14.40 8.90
C ARG A 58 -5.20 -15.80 9.16
N TYR A 59 -6.08 -16.80 9.34
CA TYR A 59 -5.67 -18.16 9.67
C TYR A 59 -5.10 -18.87 8.45
N GLU A 60 -5.77 -18.76 7.31
CA GLU A 60 -5.26 -19.27 6.04
C GLU A 60 -3.97 -18.54 5.63
N THR A 61 -3.93 -17.22 5.80
CA THR A 61 -2.73 -16.41 5.54
C THR A 61 -1.56 -16.86 6.43
N ALA A 62 -1.79 -17.08 7.73
CA ALA A 62 -0.78 -17.57 8.66
C ALA A 62 -0.27 -18.96 8.28
N ALA A 63 -1.16 -19.88 7.89
CA ALA A 63 -0.78 -21.21 7.44
C ALA A 63 0.12 -21.15 6.19
N ARG A 64 -0.22 -20.31 5.20
CA ARG A 64 0.60 -20.12 3.99
C ARG A 64 1.97 -19.52 4.30
N ILE A 65 2.05 -18.56 5.24
CA ILE A 65 3.32 -17.98 5.69
C ILE A 65 4.18 -19.04 6.38
N GLU A 66 3.57 -19.94 7.17
CA GLU A 66 4.31 -21.00 7.86
C GLU A 66 4.84 -22.04 6.87
N ASP A 67 4.06 -22.40 5.88
CA ASP A 67 4.36 -23.48 4.92
C ASP A 67 5.29 -23.03 3.77
N THR A 68 5.56 -21.74 3.62
CA THR A 68 6.38 -21.22 2.52
C THR A 68 7.86 -21.57 2.65
N ASP A 69 8.51 -21.78 1.51
CA ASP A 69 9.97 -21.93 1.36
C ASP A 69 10.67 -20.60 0.98
N THR A 70 9.93 -19.50 0.87
CA THR A 70 10.51 -18.20 0.51
C THR A 70 11.44 -17.68 1.60
N LYS A 71 12.58 -17.13 1.17
CA LYS A 71 13.66 -16.73 2.06
C LYS A 71 13.43 -15.37 2.72
N TYR A 72 12.73 -14.47 2.06
CA TYR A 72 12.52 -13.09 2.50
C TYR A 72 11.04 -12.83 2.65
N GLN A 73 10.63 -12.41 3.83
CA GLN A 73 9.26 -12.02 4.13
C GLN A 73 9.16 -10.50 4.18
N GLN A 74 8.16 -9.91 3.53
CA GLN A 74 8.03 -8.47 3.39
C GLN A 74 6.60 -8.02 3.57
N HIS A 75 6.44 -6.95 4.32
CA HIS A 75 5.20 -6.20 4.40
C HIS A 75 5.38 -4.92 3.58
N LEU A 76 4.63 -4.80 2.50
CA LEU A 76 4.62 -3.64 1.61
C LEU A 76 3.38 -2.80 1.91
N THR A 77 3.53 -1.49 1.94
CA THR A 77 2.40 -0.55 2.05
C THR A 77 2.46 0.44 0.89
N PHE A 78 1.42 0.41 0.06
CA PHE A 78 1.21 1.33 -1.05
C PHE A 78 0.30 2.45 -0.57
N THR A 79 0.86 3.61 -0.29
CA THR A 79 0.12 4.75 0.26
C THR A 79 -0.26 5.71 -0.85
N THR A 80 -1.53 6.08 -0.91
CA THR A 80 -2.03 7.17 -1.75
C THR A 80 -2.17 8.46 -0.92
N LYS A 81 -2.37 9.59 -1.60
CA LYS A 81 -2.66 10.87 -0.95
C LYS A 81 -4.16 11.17 -0.86
N LEU A 82 -4.98 10.21 -1.29
CA LEU A 82 -6.42 10.37 -1.29
C LEU A 82 -6.94 10.33 0.13
N ASP A 83 -7.81 11.27 0.44
CA ASP A 83 -8.49 11.34 1.72
C ASP A 83 -9.55 10.21 1.78
N SER A 84 -9.34 9.25 2.65
CA SER A 84 -10.23 8.10 2.80
C SER A 84 -11.64 8.49 3.23
N ALA A 85 -11.82 9.63 3.89
CA ALA A 85 -13.14 10.11 4.32
C ALA A 85 -14.05 10.52 3.16
N VAL A 86 -13.49 10.83 2.00
CA VAL A 86 -14.22 11.33 0.82
C VAL A 86 -13.95 10.52 -0.44
N THR A 87 -13.20 9.43 -0.33
CA THR A 87 -12.83 8.58 -1.47
C THR A 87 -13.56 7.27 -1.38
N HIS A 88 -14.47 7.03 -2.31
CA HIS A 88 -15.03 5.70 -2.50
C HIS A 88 -13.97 4.80 -3.15
N VAL A 89 -13.72 3.63 -2.57
CA VAL A 89 -12.69 2.70 -3.05
C VAL A 89 -13.33 1.36 -3.33
N ASN A 90 -13.19 0.89 -4.57
CA ASN A 90 -13.39 -0.52 -4.85
C ASN A 90 -12.17 -1.30 -4.33
N GLU A 91 -12.27 -1.80 -3.10
CA GLU A 91 -11.17 -2.45 -2.39
C GLU A 91 -10.61 -3.64 -3.17
N ARG A 92 -11.48 -4.44 -3.78
CA ARG A 92 -11.07 -5.59 -4.58
C ARG A 92 -10.22 -5.16 -5.78
N GLU A 93 -10.62 -4.12 -6.50
CA GLU A 93 -9.87 -3.62 -7.66
C GLU A 93 -8.55 -2.97 -7.25
N ALA A 94 -8.51 -2.26 -6.13
CA ALA A 94 -7.28 -1.69 -5.59
C ALA A 94 -6.31 -2.79 -5.13
N ALA A 95 -6.81 -3.82 -4.44
CA ALA A 95 -6.02 -4.98 -4.06
C ALA A 95 -5.48 -5.74 -5.28
N GLU A 96 -6.30 -5.92 -6.31
CA GLU A 96 -5.91 -6.59 -7.56
C GLU A 96 -4.81 -5.82 -8.31
N HIS A 97 -4.92 -4.49 -8.39
CA HIS A 97 -3.90 -3.65 -8.99
C HIS A 97 -2.53 -3.86 -8.31
N VAL A 98 -2.51 -3.83 -6.98
CA VAL A 98 -1.27 -4.02 -6.21
C VAL A 98 -0.74 -5.45 -6.35
N ALA A 99 -1.60 -6.46 -6.24
CA ALA A 99 -1.17 -7.86 -6.38
C ALA A 99 -0.55 -8.12 -7.77
N ARG A 100 -1.19 -7.63 -8.83
CA ARG A 100 -0.67 -7.77 -10.20
C ARG A 100 0.65 -7.03 -10.39
N SER A 101 0.78 -5.82 -9.88
CA SER A 101 2.03 -5.05 -9.99
C SER A 101 3.20 -5.75 -9.32
N ILE A 102 2.95 -6.38 -8.17
CA ILE A 102 3.96 -7.19 -7.48
C ILE A 102 4.32 -8.42 -8.32
N GLN A 103 3.33 -9.16 -8.82
CA GLN A 103 3.55 -10.38 -9.59
C GLN A 103 4.25 -10.12 -10.93
N GLU A 104 3.92 -9.03 -11.62
CA GLU A 104 4.58 -8.61 -12.87
C GLU A 104 6.05 -8.27 -12.65
N ARG A 105 6.35 -7.54 -11.58
CA ARG A 105 7.71 -7.14 -11.26
C ARG A 105 8.53 -8.28 -10.65
N ARG A 106 7.89 -9.12 -9.85
CA ARG A 106 8.48 -10.22 -9.10
C ARG A 106 7.66 -11.50 -9.32
N PRO A 107 7.88 -12.19 -10.46
CA PRO A 107 7.20 -13.46 -10.74
C PRO A 107 7.48 -14.56 -9.70
N ASP A 108 8.59 -14.43 -8.95
CA ASP A 108 8.96 -15.31 -7.85
C ASP A 108 8.27 -14.97 -6.52
N ALA A 109 7.47 -13.91 -6.47
CA ALA A 109 6.78 -13.51 -5.26
C ALA A 109 5.56 -14.40 -4.97
N GLU A 110 5.46 -14.87 -3.74
CA GLU A 110 4.24 -15.44 -3.18
C GLU A 110 3.49 -14.35 -2.44
N ILE A 111 2.29 -14.03 -2.89
CA ILE A 111 1.43 -13.02 -2.26
C ILE A 111 0.50 -13.75 -1.30
N TYR A 112 0.76 -13.61 0.01
CA TYR A 112 -0.01 -14.29 1.05
C TYR A 112 -1.32 -13.60 1.35
N ALA A 113 -1.28 -12.26 1.46
CA ALA A 113 -2.46 -11.44 1.67
C ALA A 113 -2.28 -10.04 1.09
N VAL A 114 -3.38 -9.45 0.64
CA VAL A 114 -3.50 -8.03 0.29
C VAL A 114 -4.76 -7.50 0.96
N ALA A 115 -4.68 -6.31 1.54
CA ALA A 115 -5.82 -5.63 2.15
C ALA A 115 -5.80 -4.15 1.82
N VAL A 116 -6.99 -3.55 1.75
CA VAL A 116 -7.15 -2.11 1.53
C VAL A 116 -7.69 -1.48 2.80
N HIS A 117 -7.03 -0.43 3.27
CA HIS A 117 -7.50 0.39 4.36
C HIS A 117 -7.95 1.75 3.85
N SER A 118 -9.22 2.05 4.06
CA SER A 118 -9.87 3.30 3.66
C SER A 118 -10.63 3.95 4.82
N ASP A 119 -10.38 3.51 6.05
CA ASP A 119 -11.15 3.90 7.24
C ASP A 119 -10.71 5.24 7.87
N GLY A 120 -9.63 5.85 7.39
CA GLY A 120 -9.11 7.12 7.91
C GLY A 120 -8.65 7.08 9.38
N LYS A 121 -8.59 5.90 9.98
CA LYS A 121 -8.17 5.71 11.37
C LYS A 121 -6.65 5.60 11.47
N GLY A 122 -6.08 6.25 12.47
CA GLY A 122 -4.65 6.24 12.77
C GLY A 122 -3.87 7.40 12.13
N ASP A 123 -2.54 7.29 12.14
CA ASP A 123 -1.63 8.32 11.61
C ASP A 123 -1.64 8.40 10.07
N GLU A 124 -2.20 7.40 9.40
CA GLU A 124 -2.27 7.28 7.95
C GLU A 124 -3.69 7.61 7.47
N LYS A 125 -3.95 8.91 7.24
CA LYS A 125 -5.27 9.44 6.83
C LYS A 125 -5.65 9.16 5.37
N GLY A 126 -4.84 8.43 4.61
CA GLY A 126 -5.07 8.17 3.19
C GLY A 126 -5.51 6.72 2.93
N VAL A 127 -6.07 6.49 1.75
CA VAL A 127 -6.27 5.14 1.25
C VAL A 127 -4.91 4.48 1.06
N HIS A 128 -4.72 3.30 1.63
CA HIS A 128 -3.50 2.55 1.50
C HIS A 128 -3.77 1.04 1.36
N VAL A 129 -2.91 0.39 0.59
CA VAL A 129 -3.00 -1.03 0.34
C VAL A 129 -1.80 -1.72 0.98
N HIS A 130 -2.07 -2.69 1.82
CA HIS A 130 -1.06 -3.55 2.41
C HIS A 130 -0.93 -4.84 1.62
N ALA A 131 0.30 -5.31 1.43
CA ALA A 131 0.58 -6.62 0.86
C ALA A 131 1.63 -7.36 1.69
N ILE A 132 1.35 -8.60 2.04
CA ILE A 132 2.29 -9.50 2.69
C ILE A 132 2.80 -10.47 1.64
N VAL A 133 4.11 -10.44 1.40
CA VAL A 133 4.73 -11.21 0.33
C VAL A 133 5.98 -11.95 0.79
N GLY A 134 6.18 -13.14 0.25
CA GLY A 134 7.43 -13.87 0.34
C GLY A 134 8.20 -13.83 -0.98
N THR A 135 9.52 -13.73 -0.93
CA THR A 135 10.38 -13.72 -2.12
C THR A 135 11.62 -14.59 -1.91
N LYS A 136 12.16 -15.15 -2.99
CA LYS A 136 13.41 -15.94 -2.93
C LYS A 136 14.64 -15.07 -2.79
N THR A 137 14.57 -13.82 -3.26
CA THR A 137 15.65 -12.84 -3.15
C THR A 137 15.12 -11.53 -2.59
N THR A 138 15.99 -10.72 -1.98
CA THR A 138 15.61 -9.42 -1.43
C THR A 138 15.09 -8.48 -2.53
N LEU A 139 14.18 -7.59 -2.17
CA LEU A 139 13.74 -6.51 -3.06
C LEU A 139 14.89 -5.55 -3.31
N ARG A 140 15.03 -5.14 -4.56
CA ARG A 140 16.03 -4.16 -5.01
C ARG A 140 15.42 -2.77 -5.08
N ARG A 141 16.26 -1.76 -5.22
CA ARG A 141 15.84 -0.36 -5.38
C ARG A 141 14.88 -0.19 -6.56
N ASP A 142 15.14 -0.90 -7.67
CA ASP A 142 14.30 -0.82 -8.87
C ASP A 142 12.91 -1.44 -8.66
N ASP A 143 12.80 -2.48 -7.83
CA ASP A 143 11.51 -3.06 -7.46
C ASP A 143 10.68 -2.03 -6.65
N LEU A 144 11.32 -1.37 -5.69
CA LEU A 144 10.67 -0.32 -4.89
C LEU A 144 10.31 0.91 -5.73
N THR A 145 11.11 1.24 -6.75
CA THR A 145 10.79 2.32 -7.68
C THR A 145 9.56 1.98 -8.49
N HIS A 146 9.51 0.78 -9.07
CA HIS A 146 8.33 0.28 -9.78
C HIS A 146 7.07 0.32 -8.89
N PHE A 147 7.14 -0.17 -7.65
CA PHE A 147 5.99 -0.16 -6.74
C PHE A 147 5.52 1.26 -6.38
N ARG A 148 6.42 2.25 -6.32
CA ARG A 148 6.03 3.67 -6.13
C ARG A 148 5.30 4.23 -7.34
N GLU A 149 5.73 3.85 -8.55
CA GLU A 149 5.05 4.23 -9.78
C GLU A 149 3.65 3.61 -9.86
N GLU A 150 3.51 2.35 -9.44
CA GLU A 150 2.22 1.67 -9.39
C GLU A 150 1.29 2.25 -8.31
N ALA A 151 1.81 2.63 -7.16
CA ALA A 151 1.04 3.37 -6.15
C ALA A 151 0.52 4.71 -6.71
N TYR A 152 1.29 5.37 -7.57
CA TYR A 152 0.85 6.59 -8.26
C TYR A 152 -0.27 6.32 -9.28
N LYS A 153 -0.12 5.27 -10.08
CA LYS A 153 -1.15 4.89 -11.05
C LYS A 153 -2.46 4.51 -10.36
N LEU A 154 -2.37 3.79 -9.23
CA LEU A 154 -3.53 3.46 -8.41
C LEU A 154 -4.22 4.73 -7.92
N GLU A 155 -3.48 5.70 -7.35
CA GLU A 155 -4.03 6.97 -6.91
C GLU A 155 -4.77 7.70 -8.03
N GLN A 156 -4.15 7.82 -9.21
CA GLN A 156 -4.79 8.47 -10.37
C GLN A 156 -6.04 7.73 -10.86
N ARG A 157 -6.06 6.40 -10.74
CA ARG A 157 -7.24 5.61 -11.08
C ARG A 157 -8.37 5.88 -10.12
N LEU A 158 -8.11 5.79 -8.82
CA LEU A 158 -9.09 6.05 -7.77
C LEU A 158 -9.64 7.49 -7.86
N GLU A 159 -8.79 8.48 -8.13
CA GLU A 159 -9.25 9.86 -8.36
C GLU A 159 -10.23 9.96 -9.53
N ARG A 160 -9.93 9.33 -10.67
CA ARG A 160 -10.80 9.34 -11.84
C ARG A 160 -12.14 8.66 -11.59
N ASP A 161 -12.12 7.54 -10.89
CA ASP A 161 -13.31 6.76 -10.62
C ASP A 161 -14.23 7.54 -9.64
N ASN A 162 -13.67 8.15 -8.60
CA ASN A 162 -14.42 9.02 -7.70
C ASN A 162 -15.05 10.20 -8.44
N VAL A 163 -14.32 10.89 -9.34
CA VAL A 163 -14.88 12.01 -10.11
C VAL A 163 -16.02 11.58 -11.02
N ARG A 164 -16.04 10.33 -11.49
CA ARG A 164 -17.14 9.82 -12.33
C ARG A 164 -18.42 9.58 -11.54
N GLU A 165 -18.30 9.12 -10.30
CA GLU A 165 -19.45 8.77 -9.46
C GLU A 165 -20.10 9.96 -8.75
N LEU A 166 -19.39 11.08 -8.62
CA LEU A 166 -19.88 12.28 -7.95
C LEU A 166 -20.91 13.03 -8.79
N SER A 167 -21.89 13.64 -8.12
CA SER A 167 -22.80 14.62 -8.71
C SER A 167 -22.08 15.90 -9.14
N ALA A 168 -22.71 16.74 -9.96
CA ALA A 168 -22.08 17.96 -10.46
C ALA A 168 -21.61 18.93 -9.34
N PRO A 169 -22.38 19.19 -8.27
CA PRO A 169 -21.91 20.02 -7.14
C PRO A 169 -20.74 19.40 -6.39
N GLU A 170 -20.74 18.09 -6.19
CA GLU A 170 -19.65 17.37 -5.52
C GLU A 170 -18.37 17.41 -6.34
N LYS A 171 -18.48 17.31 -7.67
CA LYS A 171 -17.33 17.46 -8.58
C LYS A 171 -16.68 18.85 -8.47
N GLU A 172 -17.49 19.90 -8.31
CA GLU A 172 -17.00 21.27 -8.13
C GLU A 172 -16.27 21.41 -6.80
N TRP A 173 -16.84 20.92 -5.71
CA TRP A 173 -16.21 20.91 -4.39
C TRP A 173 -14.87 20.13 -4.38
N VAL A 174 -14.80 18.97 -5.05
CA VAL A 174 -13.55 18.20 -5.17
C VAL A 174 -12.49 18.98 -5.93
N ARG A 175 -12.86 19.67 -7.02
CA ARG A 175 -11.94 20.52 -7.80
C ARG A 175 -11.37 21.67 -6.97
N GLU A 176 -12.22 22.34 -6.21
CA GLU A 176 -11.80 23.42 -5.31
C GLU A 176 -10.80 22.92 -4.26
N ARG A 177 -11.12 21.82 -3.60
CA ARG A 177 -10.22 21.19 -2.62
C ARG A 177 -8.89 20.74 -3.21
N GLN A 178 -8.90 20.21 -4.43
CA GLN A 178 -7.66 19.84 -5.13
C GLN A 178 -6.83 21.09 -5.46
N ALA A 179 -7.45 22.16 -5.91
CA ALA A 179 -6.78 23.43 -6.18
C ALA A 179 -6.16 24.04 -4.91
N GLU A 180 -6.87 24.04 -3.80
CA GLU A 180 -6.36 24.49 -2.50
C GLU A 180 -5.12 23.69 -2.06
N ARG A 181 -5.17 22.36 -2.15
CA ARG A 181 -4.04 21.48 -1.80
C ARG A 181 -2.83 21.73 -2.70
N GLN A 182 -3.04 21.95 -4.00
CA GLN A 182 -1.95 22.28 -4.92
C GLN A 182 -1.32 23.62 -4.59
N ALA A 183 -2.14 24.64 -4.27
CA ALA A 183 -1.67 25.95 -3.88
C ALA A 183 -0.87 25.90 -2.56
N GLU A 184 -1.32 25.13 -1.59
CA GLU A 184 -0.61 24.92 -0.33
C GLU A 184 0.74 24.22 -0.53
N GLN A 185 0.78 23.18 -1.37
CA GLN A 185 2.03 22.49 -1.71
C GLN A 185 3.01 23.43 -2.41
N THR A 186 2.53 24.27 -3.32
CA THR A 186 3.36 25.26 -4.01
C THR A 186 3.93 26.28 -3.03
N ARG A 187 3.13 26.78 -2.09
CA ARG A 187 3.57 27.71 -1.03
C ARG A 187 4.63 27.07 -0.12
N LYS A 188 4.43 25.80 0.26
CA LYS A 188 5.39 25.06 1.07
C LYS A 188 6.73 24.87 0.36
N THR A 189 6.70 24.48 -0.91
CA THR A 189 7.91 24.32 -1.73
C THR A 189 8.66 25.65 -1.93
N HIS A 190 7.96 26.76 -2.11
CA HIS A 190 8.56 28.09 -2.18
C HIS A 190 9.20 28.52 -0.87
N ARG A 191 8.54 28.23 0.26
CA ARG A 191 9.10 28.53 1.60
C ARG A 191 10.36 27.71 1.89
N GLU A 192 10.37 26.45 1.55
CA GLU A 192 11.52 25.56 1.72
C GLU A 192 12.71 26.03 0.88
N ARG A 193 12.47 26.40 -0.39
CA ARG A 193 13.52 26.96 -1.27
C ARG A 193 14.10 28.26 -0.73
N ARG A 194 13.26 29.15 -0.20
CA ARG A 194 13.72 30.40 0.37
C ARG A 194 14.62 30.18 1.58
N GLN A 195 14.29 29.22 2.45
CA GLN A 195 15.12 28.85 3.60
C GLN A 195 16.43 28.17 3.21
N GLU A 196 16.50 27.47 2.07
CA GLU A 196 17.75 26.90 1.53
C GLU A 196 18.69 28.00 0.97
N PHE A 197 18.15 29.11 0.50
CA PHE A 197 18.94 30.24 -0.04
C PHE A 197 19.46 31.19 1.05
N GLU A 198 18.83 31.22 2.21
CA GLU A 198 19.22 32.08 3.36
C GLU A 198 20.23 31.41 4.30
N ARG A 199 20.70 30.18 3.98
CA ARG A 199 21.77 29.45 4.69
C ARG A 199 23.07 29.43 3.93
#